data_19ed0010dd197c89d857c8a324cef11e
#
_entry.id   19ed0010dd197c89d857c8a324cef11e
#
_cell.length_a   1.000
_cell.length_b   1.000
_cell.length_c   1.000
_cell.angle_alpha   90.00
_cell.angle_beta   90.00
_cell.angle_gamma   90.00
#
_symmetry.space_group_name_H-M   'P 1'
#
loop_
_entity.id
_entity.type
_entity.pdbx_description
1 polymer ?
#
loop_
_entity_poly.entity_id
_entity_poly.type
_entity_poly.pdbx_seq_one_letter_code
_entity_poly.pdbx_strand_id
1 'polypeptide(L)'
;MTAATISQASATDLPHTLRRAQEAMHFPEVQEMLRRLSEYNLGIFMPHMHDEKTGEFKVLPDEVMQVESGLAVTFKRIDEVGDQADRFMPVGWAWRAGAASPTSACEMVWDEGQGDTKREVKHKMPPPK
;
A
#
# COMPACT_ATOMS: atom_id res chain seq x y z
N MET A 1 9.06 23.74 9.19
CA MET A 1 9.04 23.20 8.75
C MET A 1 9.75 22.52 8.15
N THR A 2 10.21 21.94 8.36
CA THR A 2 11.06 21.16 7.64
C THR A 2 10.45 19.94 7.11
N ALA A 3 9.27 19.53 7.50
CA ALA A 3 8.61 18.42 6.85
C ALA A 3 8.28 18.77 5.40
N ALA A 4 7.89 20.02 5.15
CA ALA A 4 7.65 20.46 3.80
C ALA A 4 8.94 20.44 2.98
N THR A 5 10.06 20.77 3.59
CA THR A 5 11.33 20.72 2.90
C THR A 5 11.68 19.29 2.50
N ILE A 6 11.44 18.34 3.40
CA ILE A 6 11.69 16.93 3.09
C ILE A 6 10.82 16.48 1.93
N SER A 7 9.54 16.88 1.93
CA SER A 7 8.64 16.52 0.83
C SER A 7 9.12 17.07 -0.49
N GLN A 8 9.59 18.32 -0.50
CA GLN A 8 10.08 18.92 -1.75
C GLN A 8 11.33 18.22 -2.25
N ALA A 9 12.27 17.90 -1.35
CA ALA A 9 13.47 17.18 -1.74
C ALA A 9 13.12 15.81 -2.30
N SER A 10 12.17 15.11 -1.64
CA SER A 10 11.72 13.82 -2.13
C SER A 10 11.09 13.93 -3.52
N ALA A 11 10.30 14.98 -3.75
CA ALA A 11 9.66 15.16 -5.05
C ALA A 11 10.66 15.36 -6.18
N THR A 12 11.75 16.09 -5.93
CA THR A 12 12.76 16.32 -6.98
C THR A 12 13.60 15.07 -7.23
N ASP A 13 13.72 14.19 -6.21
CA ASP A 13 14.54 12.98 -6.33
C ASP A 13 13.72 11.75 -6.67
N LEU A 14 12.43 11.90 -6.94
CA LEU A 14 11.60 10.75 -7.29
C LEU A 14 12.04 10.10 -8.58
N PRO A 15 12.01 8.76 -8.65
CA PRO A 15 12.19 8.09 -9.92
C PRO A 15 11.20 8.59 -10.97
N HIS A 16 11.60 8.58 -12.20
CA HIS A 16 10.82 9.12 -13.31
C HIS A 16 9.40 8.51 -13.37
N THR A 17 9.30 7.20 -13.16
CA THR A 17 8.01 6.52 -13.20
C THR A 17 7.06 7.05 -12.12
N LEU A 18 7.58 7.28 -10.92
CA LEU A 18 6.75 7.78 -9.83
C LEU A 18 6.39 9.25 -10.04
N ARG A 19 7.31 10.02 -10.63
CA ARG A 19 7.02 11.41 -10.95
C ARG A 19 5.91 11.51 -11.98
N ARG A 20 5.96 10.67 -13.02
CA ARG A 20 4.92 10.65 -14.03
C ARG A 20 3.56 10.26 -13.44
N ALA A 21 3.55 9.35 -12.48
CA ALA A 21 2.31 8.97 -11.81
C ALA A 21 1.70 10.16 -11.07
N GLN A 22 2.52 10.95 -10.38
CA GLN A 22 2.03 12.14 -9.69
C GLN A 22 1.45 13.17 -10.67
N GLU A 23 2.14 13.37 -11.78
CA GLU A 23 1.67 14.30 -12.82
C GLU A 23 0.34 13.85 -13.42
N ALA A 24 0.17 12.55 -13.58
CA ALA A 24 -1.04 11.99 -14.16
C ALA A 24 -2.29 12.29 -13.32
N MET A 25 -2.13 12.58 -12.04
CA MET A 25 -3.26 12.91 -11.19
C MET A 25 -3.99 14.19 -11.65
N HIS A 26 -3.33 15.01 -12.46
CA HIS A 26 -3.96 16.21 -13.00
C HIS A 26 -4.72 15.96 -14.31
N PHE A 27 -4.63 14.75 -14.86
CA PHE A 27 -5.33 14.43 -16.10
C PHE A 27 -6.81 14.19 -15.84
N PRO A 28 -7.70 14.81 -16.65
CA PRO A 28 -9.13 14.63 -16.45
C PRO A 28 -9.58 13.17 -16.48
N GLU A 29 -8.99 12.35 -17.34
CA GLU A 29 -9.34 10.93 -17.41
C GLU A 29 -8.98 10.17 -16.14
N VAL A 30 -7.88 10.55 -15.48
CA VAL A 30 -7.50 9.91 -14.23
C VAL A 30 -8.44 10.33 -13.10
N GLN A 31 -8.81 11.60 -13.08
CA GLN A 31 -9.75 12.11 -12.09
C GLN A 31 -11.13 11.46 -12.26
N GLU A 32 -11.56 11.25 -13.49
CA GLU A 32 -12.83 10.57 -13.74
C GLU A 32 -12.78 9.10 -13.28
N MET A 33 -11.66 8.41 -13.53
CA MET A 33 -11.49 7.05 -13.02
C MET A 33 -11.55 7.01 -11.49
N LEU A 34 -10.90 7.99 -10.84
CA LEU A 34 -10.92 8.06 -9.40
C LEU A 34 -12.35 8.32 -8.88
N ARG A 35 -13.08 9.20 -9.55
CA ARG A 35 -14.47 9.46 -9.18
C ARG A 35 -15.32 8.18 -9.27
N ARG A 36 -15.12 7.39 -10.33
CA ARG A 36 -15.85 6.13 -10.48
C ARG A 36 -15.47 5.12 -9.40
N LEU A 37 -14.20 5.06 -9.06
CA LEU A 37 -13.75 4.17 -7.99
C LEU A 37 -14.37 4.53 -6.65
N SER A 38 -14.62 5.83 -6.42
CA SER A 38 -15.22 6.25 -5.17
C SER A 38 -16.63 5.71 -4.96
N GLU A 39 -17.33 5.36 -6.04
CA GLU A 39 -18.65 4.75 -5.93
C GLU A 39 -18.59 3.35 -5.31
N TYR A 40 -17.41 2.72 -5.34
CA TYR A 40 -17.19 1.40 -4.74
C TYR A 40 -16.39 1.49 -3.45
N ASN A 41 -16.23 2.70 -2.92
CA ASN A 41 -15.40 2.93 -1.74
C ASN A 41 -13.93 2.57 -1.99
N LEU A 42 -13.47 2.79 -3.22
CA LEU A 42 -12.08 2.54 -3.60
C LEU A 42 -11.38 3.85 -3.92
N GLY A 43 -10.12 3.91 -3.62
CA GLY A 43 -9.26 5.01 -4.00
C GLY A 43 -8.05 4.48 -4.74
N ILE A 44 -7.07 5.33 -4.99
CA ILE A 44 -5.85 4.92 -5.67
C ILE A 44 -4.64 5.36 -4.87
N PHE A 45 -3.54 4.68 -5.12
CA PHE A 45 -2.26 5.11 -4.57
C PHE A 45 -1.18 4.75 -5.57
N MET A 46 0.00 5.31 -5.37
CA MET A 46 1.14 5.09 -6.27
C MET A 46 2.01 4.00 -5.66
N PRO A 47 2.10 2.82 -6.30
CA PRO A 47 2.91 1.74 -5.74
C PRO A 47 4.38 2.15 -5.66
N HIS A 48 4.95 2.06 -4.49
CA HIS A 48 6.33 2.45 -4.26
C HIS A 48 6.88 1.73 -3.04
N MET A 49 8.18 1.78 -2.88
CA MET A 49 8.84 1.31 -1.68
C MET A 49 9.92 2.31 -1.30
N HIS A 50 10.50 2.11 -0.14
CA HIS A 50 11.57 2.97 0.35
C HIS A 50 12.82 2.14 0.58
N ASP A 51 13.97 2.71 0.25
CA ASP A 51 15.23 2.08 0.58
C ASP A 51 15.38 2.00 2.09
N GLU A 52 15.81 0.87 2.60
CA GLU A 52 15.89 0.64 4.04
C GLU A 52 16.91 1.55 4.72
N LYS A 53 17.98 1.92 4.02
CA LYS A 53 19.05 2.71 4.60
C LYS A 53 18.87 4.20 4.40
N THR A 54 18.43 4.60 3.20
CA THR A 54 18.39 6.01 2.84
C THR A 54 16.98 6.59 2.90
N GLY A 55 15.95 5.76 2.88
CA GLY A 55 14.57 6.21 2.81
C GLY A 55 14.15 6.70 1.44
N GLU A 56 15.00 6.56 0.44
CA GLU A 56 14.68 7.02 -0.90
C GLU A 56 13.52 6.27 -1.51
N PHE A 57 12.69 6.99 -2.28
CA PHE A 57 11.58 6.38 -2.99
C PHE A 57 12.08 5.51 -4.13
N LYS A 58 11.48 4.35 -4.28
CA LYS A 58 11.77 3.42 -5.37
C LYS A 58 10.48 2.90 -5.94
N VAL A 59 10.49 2.51 -7.21
CA VAL A 59 9.35 1.84 -7.82
C VAL A 59 9.19 0.47 -7.16
N LEU A 60 7.95 0.13 -6.83
CA LEU A 60 7.65 -1.18 -6.25
C LEU A 60 7.79 -2.24 -7.34
N PRO A 61 8.66 -3.23 -7.17
CA PRO A 61 8.79 -4.31 -8.15
C PRO A 61 7.49 -5.11 -8.28
N ASP A 62 7.27 -5.70 -9.45
CA ASP A 62 6.03 -6.41 -9.73
C ASP A 62 5.78 -7.62 -8.82
N GLU A 63 6.84 -8.25 -8.34
CA GLU A 63 6.69 -9.42 -7.47
C GLU A 63 6.68 -9.08 -5.98
N VAL A 64 6.68 -7.79 -5.64
CA VAL A 64 6.75 -7.32 -4.26
C VAL A 64 5.50 -6.54 -3.91
N MET A 65 5.05 -6.67 -2.67
CA MET A 65 3.94 -5.88 -2.18
C MET A 65 4.28 -5.27 -0.83
N GLN A 66 3.60 -4.20 -0.50
CA GLN A 66 3.70 -3.55 0.79
C GLN A 66 2.79 -4.26 1.79
N VAL A 67 3.28 -4.52 2.98
CA VAL A 67 2.49 -5.16 4.03
C VAL A 67 2.48 -4.26 5.25
N GLU A 68 1.29 -3.94 5.72
CA GLU A 68 1.11 -3.16 6.94
C GLU A 68 0.78 -4.09 8.10
N SER A 69 1.58 -3.99 9.17
CA SER A 69 1.37 -4.74 10.40
C SER A 69 1.26 -3.71 11.52
N GLY A 70 0.04 -3.32 11.84
CA GLY A 70 -0.19 -2.20 12.75
C GLY A 70 0.23 -0.91 12.09
N LEU A 71 1.19 -0.22 12.67
CA LEU A 71 1.73 1.01 12.10
C LEU A 71 3.07 0.80 11.39
N ALA A 72 3.52 -0.44 11.32
CA ALA A 72 4.77 -0.77 10.65
C ALA A 72 4.50 -1.20 9.21
N VAL A 73 5.41 -0.86 8.33
CA VAL A 73 5.31 -1.22 6.91
C VAL A 73 6.53 -2.03 6.54
N THR A 74 6.30 -3.17 5.89
CA THR A 74 7.37 -4.00 5.36
C THR A 74 7.06 -4.34 3.92
N PHE A 75 8.04 -4.90 3.21
CA PHE A 75 7.89 -5.27 1.81
C PHE A 75 8.18 -6.76 1.69
N LYS A 76 7.25 -7.49 1.10
CA LYS A 76 7.34 -8.95 0.98
C LYS A 76 7.03 -9.36 -0.45
N ARG A 77 7.48 -10.54 -0.82
CA ARG A 77 7.13 -11.09 -2.12
C ARG A 77 5.65 -11.50 -2.11
N ILE A 78 4.98 -11.29 -3.24
CA ILE A 78 3.56 -11.61 -3.36
C ILE A 78 3.31 -13.10 -3.11
N ASP A 79 4.20 -13.98 -3.60
CA ASP A 79 4.03 -15.41 -3.40
C ASP A 79 4.11 -15.81 -1.92
N GLU A 80 4.92 -15.10 -1.13
CA GLU A 80 4.97 -15.37 0.31
C GLU A 80 3.65 -14.99 0.99
N VAL A 81 3.07 -13.87 0.60
CA VAL A 81 1.83 -13.39 1.20
C VAL A 81 0.65 -14.21 0.73
N GLY A 82 0.64 -14.62 -0.53
CA GLY A 82 -0.46 -15.40 -1.11
C GLY A 82 -0.70 -16.70 -0.39
N ASP A 83 0.36 -17.31 0.15
CA ASP A 83 0.23 -18.56 0.90
C ASP A 83 -0.37 -18.35 2.29
N GLN A 84 -0.59 -17.09 2.70
CA GLN A 84 -1.12 -16.75 4.01
C GLN A 84 -2.35 -15.85 3.86
N ALA A 85 -3.25 -16.23 2.98
CA ALA A 85 -4.42 -15.42 2.64
C ALA A 85 -5.34 -15.18 3.83
N ASP A 86 -5.33 -16.06 4.82
CA ASP A 86 -6.12 -15.90 6.03
C ASP A 86 -5.49 -14.94 7.02
N ARG A 87 -4.25 -14.53 6.77
CA ARG A 87 -3.53 -13.63 7.66
C ARG A 87 -3.42 -12.22 7.09
N PHE A 88 -3.42 -12.08 5.78
CA PHE A 88 -3.23 -10.81 5.11
C PHE A 88 -4.41 -10.46 4.21
N MET A 89 -4.96 -9.28 4.40
CA MET A 89 -6.08 -8.81 3.58
C MET A 89 -5.57 -7.82 2.55
N PRO A 90 -5.71 -8.12 1.25
CA PRO A 90 -5.30 -7.17 0.23
C PRO A 90 -6.11 -5.87 0.31
N VAL A 91 -5.44 -4.75 0.17
CA VAL A 91 -6.08 -3.43 0.24
C VAL A 91 -5.63 -2.50 -0.88
N GLY A 92 -4.74 -2.95 -1.75
CA GLY A 92 -4.33 -2.17 -2.91
C GLY A 92 -4.01 -3.10 -4.07
N TRP A 93 -4.28 -2.61 -5.28
CA TRP A 93 -4.05 -3.40 -6.50
C TRP A 93 -3.52 -2.51 -7.61
N ALA A 94 -2.75 -3.11 -8.51
CA ALA A 94 -2.30 -2.46 -9.74
C ALA A 94 -2.49 -3.40 -10.90
N TRP A 95 -2.57 -2.84 -12.10
CA TRP A 95 -2.66 -3.65 -13.32
C TRP A 95 -1.26 -4.07 -13.74
N ARG A 96 -0.97 -5.34 -13.66
CA ARG A 96 0.34 -5.90 -13.95
C ARG A 96 0.17 -7.21 -14.70
N ALA A 97 0.94 -7.40 -15.76
CA ALA A 97 0.93 -8.65 -16.52
C ALA A 97 -0.48 -9.06 -16.94
N GLY A 98 -1.31 -8.09 -17.31
CA GLY A 98 -2.64 -8.37 -17.84
C GLY A 98 -3.72 -8.63 -16.81
N ALA A 99 -3.48 -8.34 -15.54
CA ALA A 99 -4.47 -8.58 -14.49
C ALA A 99 -4.29 -7.62 -13.32
N ALA A 100 -5.32 -7.50 -12.50
CA ALA A 100 -5.21 -6.79 -11.24
C ALA A 100 -4.36 -7.63 -10.29
N SER A 101 -3.32 -7.03 -9.73
CA SER A 101 -2.37 -7.72 -8.87
C SER A 101 -2.26 -6.95 -7.55
N PRO A 102 -2.22 -7.64 -6.40
CA PRO A 102 -2.14 -6.92 -5.13
C PRO A 102 -0.81 -6.20 -4.98
N THR A 103 -0.88 -4.96 -4.52
CA THR A 103 0.30 -4.14 -4.25
C THR A 103 0.45 -3.83 -2.78
N SER A 104 -0.61 -4.03 -2.00
CA SER A 104 -0.52 -3.83 -0.56
C SER A 104 -1.54 -4.69 0.16
N ALA A 105 -1.22 -5.04 1.40
CA ALA A 105 -2.09 -5.83 2.26
C ALA A 105 -1.90 -5.41 3.70
N CYS A 106 -2.94 -5.62 4.50
CA CYS A 106 -2.87 -5.40 5.94
C CYS A 106 -2.83 -6.75 6.63
N GLU A 107 -1.95 -6.88 7.61
CA GLU A 107 -1.93 -8.07 8.46
C GLU A 107 -3.11 -8.02 9.41
N MET A 108 -3.86 -9.11 9.47
CA MET A 108 -5.03 -9.23 10.33
C MET A 108 -4.66 -10.00 11.59
N VAL A 109 -5.28 -9.61 12.70
CA VAL A 109 -5.10 -10.32 13.97
C VAL A 109 -6.46 -10.89 14.36
N TRP A 110 -6.51 -12.20 14.55
CA TRP A 110 -7.72 -12.86 15.00
C TRP A 110 -7.86 -12.73 16.50
N ASP A 111 -9.08 -12.44 16.94
CA ASP A 111 -9.35 -12.34 18.38
C ASP A 111 -9.69 -13.72 18.91
N GLU A 112 -8.71 -14.35 19.54
CA GLU A 112 -8.87 -15.69 20.08
C GLU A 112 -9.53 -15.69 21.46
N GLY A 113 -9.68 -14.51 22.07
CA GLY A 113 -10.26 -14.40 23.39
C GLY A 113 -11.77 -14.50 23.43
N GLN A 114 -12.43 -14.48 22.28
CA GLN A 114 -13.89 -14.47 22.20
C GLN A 114 -14.49 -15.86 21.98
N GLY A 115 -13.70 -16.91 22.10
CA GLY A 115 -14.17 -18.27 21.87
C GLY A 115 -14.13 -18.65 20.40
N ASP A 116 -14.51 -19.88 20.14
CA ASP A 116 -14.31 -20.46 18.81
C ASP A 116 -15.36 -20.07 17.82
N THR A 117 -16.43 -19.41 18.21
CA THR A 117 -17.53 -19.12 17.29
C THR A 117 -17.44 -17.73 16.69
N LYS A 118 -16.63 -16.84 17.24
CA LYS A 118 -16.50 -15.50 16.72
C LYS A 118 -15.05 -15.16 16.51
N ARG A 119 -14.71 -14.92 15.26
CA ARG A 119 -13.40 -14.40 14.93
C ARG A 119 -13.55 -12.95 14.49
N GLU A 120 -12.97 -12.05 15.24
CA GLU A 120 -12.91 -10.66 14.84
C GLU A 120 -11.56 -10.38 14.24
N VAL A 121 -11.57 -9.80 13.03
CA VAL A 121 -10.34 -9.42 12.37
C VAL A 121 -9.99 -8.01 12.81
N LYS A 122 -8.84 -7.85 13.42
CA LYS A 122 -8.38 -6.56 13.92
C LYS A 122 -6.99 -6.27 13.39
N HIS A 123 -6.73 -5.00 13.18
CA HIS A 123 -5.38 -4.60 12.83
C HIS A 123 -4.53 -4.60 14.09
N LYS A 124 -3.27 -5.01 13.92
CA LYS A 124 -2.30 -5.04 15.00
C LYS A 124 -1.83 -3.62 15.25
N MET A 125 -2.18 -3.07 16.39
CA MET A 125 -1.84 -1.70 16.73
C MET A 125 -0.85 -1.67 17.88
N PRO A 126 0.06 -0.70 17.92
CA PRO A 126 0.92 -0.55 19.08
C PRO A 126 0.11 -0.07 20.28
N PRO A 127 0.58 -0.35 21.51
CA PRO A 127 -0.14 0.13 22.68
C PRO A 127 -0.17 1.66 22.72
N PRO A 128 -1.21 2.24 23.33
CA PRO A 128 -1.29 3.69 23.45
C PRO A 128 -0.17 4.21 24.32
N LYS A 129 0.25 5.43 24.05
CA LYS A 129 1.31 6.05 24.83
C LYS A 129 0.81 6.58 26.15
#